data_1826227211bf662f25470fb3810c021b
#
_entry.id   1826227211bf662f25470fb3810c021b
#
_cell.length_a   1.000
_cell.length_b   1.000
_cell.length_c   1.000
_cell.angle_alpha   90.00
_cell.angle_beta   90.00
_cell.angle_gamma   90.00
#
_symmetry.space_group_name_H-M   'P 1'
#
loop_
_entity.id
_entity.type
_entity.pdbx_description
1 polymer ?
#
loop_
_entity_poly.entity_id
_entity_poly.type
_entity_poly.pdbx_seq_one_letter_code
_entity_poly.pdbx_strand_id
1 'polypeptide(L)'
;MVYTEGDINLVNTCLTCNYIYLDTKERKKFAQSSHEYLIQQLQINNYPIQGNTSIPLTFNHPVKELMWLLQSDSVLQVNELLNFSGQKKYIANSLPSNLKYNQFLRPHLLDKAKLTLNGQDRTDWHDYNYFYYVQNYESFRNCAEHFAYIYSFSLNPWNLLQPSGSLNFSRIDNASLSIKVNKDKVNTLNPAIIYIYAVNYNVLRIQSGMGGLKFAN
;
A
#
# COMPACT_ATOMS: atom_id res chain seq x y z
N MET A 1 15.73 23.99 -6.72
CA MET A 1 14.61 24.76 -7.27
C MET A 1 13.48 24.57 -6.28
N VAL A 2 13.07 25.61 -5.60
CA VAL A 2 11.95 25.59 -4.64
C VAL A 2 10.75 26.09 -5.46
N TYR A 3 9.77 25.22 -5.66
CA TYR A 3 8.50 25.63 -6.28
C TYR A 3 7.68 26.37 -5.21
N THR A 4 7.28 27.58 -5.50
CA THR A 4 6.35 28.34 -4.68
C THR A 4 4.91 27.99 -5.06
N GLU A 5 3.98 28.09 -4.11
CA GLU A 5 2.54 27.96 -4.39
C GLU A 5 2.13 28.95 -5.49
N GLY A 6 1.71 28.44 -6.64
CA GLY A 6 1.33 29.24 -7.80
C GLY A 6 2.08 28.93 -9.10
N ASP A 7 3.20 28.19 -9.02
CA ASP A 7 4.04 27.93 -10.21
C ASP A 7 3.57 26.71 -11.03
N ILE A 8 2.55 25.98 -10.59
CA ILE A 8 2.02 24.79 -11.29
C ILE A 8 0.58 25.06 -11.71
N ASN A 9 0.38 25.28 -13.01
CA ASN A 9 -0.94 25.36 -13.63
C ASN A 9 -1.19 24.13 -14.49
N LEU A 10 -2.30 23.42 -14.22
CA LEU A 10 -2.78 22.36 -15.10
C LEU A 10 -3.51 22.99 -16.28
N VAL A 11 -2.86 22.99 -17.46
CA VAL A 11 -3.43 23.53 -18.69
C VAL A 11 -3.87 22.36 -19.58
N ASN A 12 -5.09 22.44 -20.11
CA ASN A 12 -5.64 21.45 -21.04
C ASN A 12 -5.75 20.02 -20.45
N THR A 13 -6.20 19.91 -19.20
CA THR A 13 -6.52 18.60 -18.61
C THR A 13 -7.73 17.99 -19.32
N CYS A 14 -7.59 16.77 -19.85
CA CYS A 14 -8.67 16.06 -20.52
C CYS A 14 -8.78 14.60 -20.06
N LEU A 15 -9.99 14.07 -20.09
CA LEU A 15 -10.26 12.65 -19.89
C LEU A 15 -10.50 11.99 -21.24
N THR A 16 -9.64 11.05 -21.62
CA THR A 16 -9.80 10.26 -22.83
C THR A 16 -10.53 8.97 -22.51
N CYS A 17 -11.66 8.71 -23.21
CA CYS A 17 -12.49 7.53 -23.03
C CYS A 17 -12.61 6.73 -24.32
N ASN A 18 -12.57 5.41 -24.21
CA ASN A 18 -12.91 4.50 -25.30
C ASN A 18 -14.40 4.16 -25.24
N TYR A 19 -15.13 4.46 -26.31
CA TYR A 19 -16.56 4.16 -26.41
C TYR A 19 -16.77 2.84 -27.15
N ILE A 20 -17.61 1.97 -26.60
CA ILE A 20 -18.06 0.73 -27.24
C ILE A 20 -19.52 0.93 -27.64
N TYR A 21 -19.79 0.88 -28.94
CA TYR A 21 -21.14 1.02 -29.49
C TYR A 21 -21.80 -0.35 -29.62
N LEU A 22 -23.00 -0.49 -29.04
CA LEU A 22 -23.81 -1.69 -29.06
C LEU A 22 -25.07 -1.46 -29.87
N ASP A 23 -25.63 -2.53 -30.47
CA ASP A 23 -26.90 -2.45 -31.14
C ASP A 23 -28.06 -2.24 -30.13
N THR A 24 -29.26 -1.99 -30.67
CA THR A 24 -30.45 -1.69 -29.84
C THR A 24 -30.87 -2.85 -28.95
N LYS A 25 -30.70 -4.12 -29.41
CA LYS A 25 -31.05 -5.31 -28.60
C LYS A 25 -30.07 -5.51 -27.46
N GLU A 26 -28.78 -5.39 -27.75
CA GLU A 26 -27.70 -5.49 -26.74
C GLU A 26 -27.82 -4.39 -25.71
N ARG A 27 -28.05 -3.13 -26.13
CA ARG A 27 -28.26 -2.02 -25.20
C ARG A 27 -29.46 -2.24 -24.27
N LYS A 28 -30.60 -2.75 -24.79
CA LYS A 28 -31.77 -3.08 -23.96
C LYS A 28 -31.46 -4.20 -22.98
N LYS A 29 -30.81 -5.27 -23.41
CA LYS A 29 -30.36 -6.36 -22.53
C LYS A 29 -29.42 -5.86 -21.44
N PHE A 30 -28.45 -5.03 -21.80
CA PHE A 30 -27.49 -4.47 -20.85
C PHE A 30 -28.18 -3.58 -19.80
N ALA A 31 -29.12 -2.73 -20.23
CA ALA A 31 -29.85 -1.84 -19.33
C ALA A 31 -30.84 -2.56 -18.39
N GLN A 32 -31.39 -3.71 -18.82
CA GLN A 32 -32.38 -4.46 -18.04
C GLN A 32 -31.78 -5.53 -17.14
N SER A 33 -30.55 -5.95 -17.40
CA SER A 33 -29.86 -6.96 -16.60
C SER A 33 -29.20 -6.35 -15.37
N SER A 34 -29.13 -7.11 -14.29
CA SER A 34 -28.26 -6.79 -13.16
C SER A 34 -26.83 -7.23 -13.47
N HIS A 35 -25.88 -6.37 -13.23
CA HIS A 35 -24.45 -6.65 -13.44
C HIS A 35 -23.71 -6.59 -12.10
N GLU A 36 -22.87 -7.57 -11.86
CA GLU A 36 -21.97 -7.62 -10.71
C GLU A 36 -20.54 -7.81 -11.19
N TYR A 37 -19.65 -6.90 -10.80
CA TYR A 37 -18.24 -6.95 -11.15
C TYR A 37 -17.41 -7.05 -9.88
N LEU A 38 -16.53 -8.05 -9.84
CA LEU A 38 -15.52 -8.12 -8.80
C LEU A 38 -14.51 -7.01 -9.05
N ILE A 39 -14.32 -6.15 -8.05
CA ILE A 39 -13.40 -5.03 -8.11
C ILE A 39 -12.37 -5.13 -6.98
N GLN A 40 -11.26 -4.43 -7.16
CA GLN A 40 -10.29 -4.22 -6.09
C GLN A 40 -10.40 -2.79 -5.59
N GLN A 41 -10.25 -2.63 -4.29
CA GLN A 41 -10.23 -1.35 -3.62
C GLN A 41 -8.98 -1.23 -2.75
N LEU A 42 -8.57 0.00 -2.49
CA LEU A 42 -7.46 0.32 -1.61
C LEU A 42 -7.99 1.01 -0.36
N GLN A 43 -7.65 0.46 0.80
CA GLN A 43 -7.85 1.10 2.09
C GLN A 43 -6.50 1.56 2.64
N ILE A 44 -6.48 2.69 3.32
CA ILE A 44 -5.24 3.31 3.82
C ILE A 44 -5.45 3.73 5.27
N ASN A 45 -4.52 3.33 6.13
CA ASN A 45 -4.39 3.82 7.49
C ASN A 45 -2.99 4.40 7.67
N ASN A 46 -2.87 5.50 8.41
CA ASN A 46 -1.59 6.10 8.75
C ASN A 46 -1.51 6.40 10.24
N TYR A 47 -0.33 6.20 10.80
CA TYR A 47 -0.07 6.41 12.22
C TYR A 47 1.29 7.07 12.44
N PRO A 48 1.38 8.09 13.32
CA PRO A 48 2.67 8.62 13.76
C PRO A 48 3.36 7.60 14.68
N ILE A 49 4.66 7.44 14.49
CA ILE A 49 5.49 6.52 15.28
C ILE A 49 6.78 7.23 15.76
N GLN A 50 7.19 6.93 16.99
CA GLN A 50 8.40 7.46 17.60
C GLN A 50 9.33 6.35 18.11
N GLY A 51 8.96 5.11 17.90
CA GLY A 51 9.67 3.91 18.37
C GLY A 51 8.90 2.64 18.08
N ASN A 52 9.22 1.57 18.81
CA ASN A 52 8.54 0.31 18.71
C ASN A 52 7.08 0.46 19.14
N THR A 53 6.16 -0.07 18.32
CA THR A 53 4.73 0.08 18.60
C THR A 53 3.94 -1.08 17.98
N SER A 54 2.71 -1.28 18.46
CA SER A 54 1.72 -2.15 17.84
C SER A 54 0.58 -1.29 17.29
N ILE A 55 0.28 -1.45 16.03
CA ILE A 55 -0.62 -0.62 15.26
C ILE A 55 -1.88 -1.43 14.96
N PRO A 56 -3.07 -0.96 15.34
CA PRO A 56 -4.31 -1.64 14.99
C PRO A 56 -4.57 -1.54 13.49
N LEU A 57 -5.01 -2.64 12.88
CA LEU A 57 -5.37 -2.73 11.48
C LEU A 57 -6.91 -2.70 11.38
N THR A 58 -7.46 -1.51 11.15
CA THR A 58 -8.92 -1.27 11.09
C THR A 58 -9.41 -1.32 9.65
N PHE A 59 -9.16 -2.44 8.97
CA PHE A 59 -9.60 -2.66 7.60
C PHE A 59 -10.89 -3.47 7.55
N ASN A 60 -11.57 -3.41 6.42
CA ASN A 60 -12.78 -4.17 6.12
C ASN A 60 -12.58 -5.01 4.87
N HIS A 61 -13.54 -5.90 4.61
CA HIS A 61 -13.62 -6.74 3.40
C HIS A 61 -12.50 -7.79 3.29
N PRO A 62 -12.58 -8.66 2.26
CA PRO A 62 -11.54 -9.64 1.97
C PRO A 62 -10.28 -8.97 1.44
N VAL A 63 -9.26 -8.84 2.29
CA VAL A 63 -7.95 -8.26 1.95
C VAL A 63 -7.07 -9.34 1.34
N LYS A 64 -6.49 -9.07 0.18
CA LYS A 64 -5.54 -9.99 -0.48
C LYS A 64 -4.10 -9.75 -0.08
N GLU A 65 -3.74 -8.50 0.23
CA GLU A 65 -2.39 -8.11 0.60
C GLU A 65 -2.37 -6.86 1.47
N LEU A 66 -1.37 -6.79 2.32
CA LEU A 66 -0.99 -5.60 3.08
C LEU A 66 0.35 -5.09 2.55
N MET A 67 0.47 -3.79 2.42
CA MET A 67 1.72 -3.11 2.12
C MET A 67 1.91 -1.97 3.11
N TRP A 68 3.12 -1.76 3.60
CA TRP A 68 3.40 -0.62 4.46
C TRP A 68 4.70 0.05 4.13
N LEU A 69 4.74 1.34 4.39
CA LEU A 69 5.84 2.25 4.12
C LEU A 69 6.08 3.10 5.37
N LEU A 70 7.33 3.36 5.67
CA LEU A 70 7.70 4.26 6.76
C LEU A 70 8.38 5.50 6.16
N GLN A 71 8.00 6.68 6.63
CA GLN A 71 8.58 7.95 6.20
C GLN A 71 8.96 8.79 7.39
N SER A 72 10.24 9.16 7.50
CA SER A 72 10.72 9.95 8.63
C SER A 72 10.40 11.45 8.44
N ASP A 73 10.15 12.14 9.53
CA ASP A 73 9.90 13.58 9.52
C ASP A 73 11.06 14.36 8.90
N SER A 74 12.29 13.94 9.16
CA SER A 74 13.48 14.58 8.59
C SER A 74 13.51 14.60 7.06
N VAL A 75 12.86 13.65 6.39
CA VAL A 75 12.75 13.58 4.93
C VAL A 75 11.63 14.49 4.43
N LEU A 76 10.53 14.55 5.19
CA LEU A 76 9.38 15.42 4.89
C LEU A 76 9.77 16.90 4.97
N GLN A 77 10.57 17.29 5.98
CA GLN A 77 11.05 18.67 6.14
C GLN A 77 11.87 19.21 4.96
N VAL A 78 12.42 18.32 4.12
CA VAL A 78 13.18 18.70 2.92
C VAL A 78 12.40 18.41 1.61
N ASN A 79 11.09 18.23 1.71
CA ASN A 79 10.17 17.95 0.57
C ASN A 79 10.55 16.72 -0.27
N GLU A 80 11.21 15.74 0.32
CA GLU A 80 11.51 14.47 -0.35
C GLU A 80 10.33 13.47 -0.20
N LEU A 81 9.18 13.83 -0.73
CA LEU A 81 7.89 13.13 -0.50
C LEU A 81 7.88 11.65 -0.91
N LEU A 82 8.72 11.24 -1.85
CA LEU A 82 8.83 9.85 -2.31
C LEU A 82 10.05 9.11 -1.73
N ASN A 83 10.65 9.65 -0.69
CA ASN A 83 11.78 9.01 -0.03
C ASN A 83 11.33 8.30 1.25
N PHE A 84 11.29 6.98 1.21
CA PHE A 84 10.92 6.09 2.33
C PHE A 84 12.15 5.41 2.96
N SER A 85 13.36 5.83 2.59
CA SER A 85 14.60 5.36 3.21
C SER A 85 14.91 6.15 4.48
N GLY A 86 15.77 5.59 5.32
CA GLY A 86 16.30 6.29 6.50
C GLY A 86 17.37 7.35 6.19
N GLN A 87 17.50 7.80 4.94
CA GLN A 87 18.54 8.73 4.51
C GLN A 87 18.01 9.77 3.51
N LYS A 88 18.33 11.05 3.73
CA LYS A 88 17.99 12.14 2.81
C LYS A 88 18.74 12.02 1.48
N LYS A 89 18.12 12.38 0.38
CA LYS A 89 18.72 12.31 -0.96
C LYS A 89 19.97 13.17 -1.10
N TYR A 90 19.98 14.35 -0.52
CA TYR A 90 21.15 15.24 -0.65
C TYR A 90 22.40 14.64 -0.01
N ILE A 91 22.25 13.89 1.09
CA ILE A 91 23.36 13.14 1.70
C ILE A 91 23.81 12.02 0.76
N ALA A 92 22.85 11.29 0.17
CA ALA A 92 23.14 10.26 -0.82
C ALA A 92 23.86 10.83 -2.04
N ASN A 93 23.55 12.06 -2.46
CA ASN A 93 24.20 12.73 -3.59
C ASN A 93 25.65 13.14 -3.29
N SER A 94 26.04 13.29 -2.03
CA SER A 94 27.41 13.53 -1.63
C SER A 94 28.31 12.29 -1.60
N LEU A 95 27.69 11.09 -1.71
CA LEU A 95 28.41 9.83 -1.78
C LEU A 95 29.07 9.63 -3.16
N PRO A 96 30.17 8.84 -3.24
CA PRO A 96 30.76 8.43 -4.50
C PRO A 96 29.71 7.81 -5.44
N SER A 97 29.89 8.00 -6.75
CA SER A 97 28.90 7.60 -7.76
C SER A 97 28.55 6.11 -7.74
N ASN A 98 29.49 5.25 -7.34
CA ASN A 98 29.27 3.80 -7.17
C ASN A 98 28.36 3.45 -5.98
N LEU A 99 28.19 4.39 -5.01
CA LEU A 99 27.33 4.20 -3.85
C LEU A 99 25.99 4.94 -3.94
N LYS A 100 25.89 5.95 -4.81
CA LYS A 100 24.68 6.79 -4.96
C LYS A 100 23.42 6.01 -5.30
N TYR A 101 23.54 5.01 -6.14
CA TYR A 101 22.41 4.24 -6.67
C TYR A 101 22.24 2.87 -6.02
N ASN A 102 23.11 2.54 -5.05
CA ASN A 102 23.00 1.26 -4.38
C ASN A 102 21.94 1.33 -3.27
N GLN A 103 20.69 1.04 -3.63
CA GLN A 103 19.57 0.99 -2.69
C GLN A 103 19.78 -0.01 -1.54
N PHE A 104 20.61 -1.04 -1.73
CA PHE A 104 20.95 -2.02 -0.70
C PHE A 104 21.77 -1.43 0.45
N LEU A 105 22.45 -0.29 0.23
CA LEU A 105 23.21 0.42 1.27
C LEU A 105 22.41 1.47 2.01
N ARG A 106 21.17 1.77 1.57
CA ARG A 106 20.33 2.72 2.28
C ARG A 106 19.71 2.07 3.51
N PRO A 107 19.77 2.74 4.67
CA PRO A 107 19.22 2.19 5.88
C PRO A 107 17.70 2.09 5.81
N HIS A 108 17.16 0.95 6.21
CA HIS A 108 15.74 0.76 6.43
C HIS A 108 15.31 1.44 7.75
N LEU A 109 14.10 2.00 7.75
CA LEU A 109 13.48 2.53 8.97
C LEU A 109 12.90 1.41 9.83
N LEU A 110 12.42 0.34 9.19
CA LEU A 110 11.94 -0.88 9.84
C LEU A 110 13.12 -1.79 10.21
N ASP A 111 13.11 -2.33 11.42
CA ASP A 111 13.99 -3.41 11.86
C ASP A 111 13.27 -4.76 11.77
N LYS A 112 12.13 -4.90 12.49
CA LYS A 112 11.33 -6.12 12.50
C LYS A 112 9.85 -5.80 12.50
N ALA A 113 9.06 -6.75 11.99
CA ALA A 113 7.61 -6.68 12.10
C ALA A 113 7.00 -8.05 12.44
N LYS A 114 5.80 -8.01 13.02
CA LYS A 114 5.00 -9.17 13.36
C LYS A 114 3.53 -8.85 13.13
N LEU A 115 2.81 -9.76 12.46
CA LEU A 115 1.38 -9.67 12.23
C LEU A 115 0.64 -10.58 13.22
N THR A 116 -0.29 -10.02 13.97
CA THR A 116 -1.13 -10.74 14.94
C THR A 116 -2.60 -10.59 14.56
N LEU A 117 -3.34 -11.70 14.54
CA LEU A 117 -4.75 -11.77 14.18
C LEU A 117 -5.52 -12.50 15.28
N ASN A 118 -6.54 -11.87 15.86
CA ASN A 118 -7.35 -12.42 16.96
C ASN A 118 -6.50 -12.98 18.13
N GLY A 119 -5.41 -12.27 18.47
CA GLY A 119 -4.49 -12.66 19.53
C GLY A 119 -3.52 -13.78 19.18
N GLN A 120 -3.57 -14.31 17.96
CA GLN A 120 -2.62 -15.32 17.48
C GLN A 120 -1.63 -14.70 16.50
N ASP A 121 -0.37 -15.07 16.63
CA ASP A 121 0.67 -14.60 15.72
C ASP A 121 0.52 -15.26 14.35
N ARG A 122 0.15 -14.48 13.35
CA ARG A 122 0.12 -14.94 11.95
C ARG A 122 1.52 -15.11 11.40
N THR A 123 2.42 -14.20 11.76
CA THR A 123 3.86 -14.30 11.52
C THR A 123 4.57 -14.11 12.84
N ASP A 124 5.69 -14.79 13.04
CA ASP A 124 6.61 -14.45 14.11
C ASP A 124 7.35 -13.13 13.81
N TRP A 125 8.20 -12.70 14.73
CA TRP A 125 9.08 -11.56 14.48
C TRP A 125 10.06 -11.86 13.34
N HIS A 126 9.80 -11.31 12.17
CA HIS A 126 10.71 -11.33 11.04
C HIS A 126 11.39 -9.99 10.88
N ASP A 127 12.64 -10.00 10.42
CA ASP A 127 13.35 -8.80 10.05
C ASP A 127 12.77 -8.19 8.75
N TYR A 128 13.17 -6.95 8.46
CA TYR A 128 12.68 -6.24 7.28
C TYR A 128 12.96 -6.98 5.96
N ASN A 129 14.04 -7.81 5.87
CA ASN A 129 14.38 -8.56 4.66
C ASN A 129 13.28 -9.54 4.26
N TYR A 130 12.62 -10.17 5.24
CA TYR A 130 11.51 -11.06 4.98
C TYR A 130 10.37 -10.35 4.22
N PHE A 131 9.92 -9.20 4.72
CA PHE A 131 8.81 -8.45 4.12
C PHE A 131 9.23 -7.68 2.86
N TYR A 132 10.50 -7.31 2.75
CA TYR A 132 11.02 -6.49 1.66
C TYR A 132 11.48 -7.35 0.46
N TYR A 133 12.19 -8.47 0.69
CA TYR A 133 12.72 -9.30 -0.37
C TYR A 133 11.91 -10.59 -0.55
N VAL A 134 11.72 -11.38 0.52
CA VAL A 134 11.15 -12.72 0.41
C VAL A 134 9.69 -12.65 -0.02
N GLN A 135 8.87 -11.88 0.70
CA GLN A 135 7.45 -11.74 0.36
C GLN A 135 7.20 -11.10 -1.01
N ASN A 136 8.04 -10.13 -1.40
CA ASN A 136 7.96 -9.55 -2.74
C ASN A 136 8.29 -10.57 -3.83
N TYR A 137 9.35 -11.36 -3.65
CA TYR A 137 9.73 -12.36 -4.62
C TYR A 137 8.70 -13.50 -4.72
N GLU A 138 8.25 -14.02 -3.58
CA GLU A 138 7.25 -15.10 -3.54
C GLU A 138 5.90 -14.67 -4.15
N SER A 139 5.42 -13.48 -3.80
CA SER A 139 4.09 -13.03 -4.18
C SER A 139 4.04 -12.33 -5.53
N PHE A 140 5.05 -11.53 -5.87
CA PHE A 140 5.04 -10.68 -7.07
C PHE A 140 6.11 -11.07 -8.10
N ARG A 141 7.01 -12.01 -7.78
CA ARG A 141 8.12 -12.43 -8.63
C ARG A 141 9.02 -11.28 -9.09
N ASN A 142 9.07 -10.23 -8.31
CA ASN A 142 9.80 -9.00 -8.60
C ASN A 142 10.69 -8.61 -7.42
N CYS A 143 11.63 -7.70 -7.67
CA CYS A 143 12.41 -7.09 -6.60
C CYS A 143 11.61 -5.96 -5.96
N ALA A 144 11.76 -5.83 -4.64
CA ALA A 144 11.19 -4.70 -3.92
C ALA A 144 11.86 -3.39 -4.33
N GLU A 145 11.04 -2.37 -4.49
CA GLU A 145 11.49 -1.00 -4.74
C GLU A 145 10.90 -0.06 -3.68
N HIS A 146 11.51 1.10 -3.55
CA HIS A 146 11.01 2.20 -2.71
C HIS A 146 10.74 1.89 -1.24
N PHE A 147 11.41 0.87 -0.66
CA PHE A 147 11.26 0.50 0.76
C PHE A 147 9.83 0.10 1.16
N ALA A 148 9.09 -0.48 0.22
CA ALA A 148 7.76 -1.04 0.46
C ALA A 148 7.88 -2.45 1.06
N TYR A 149 7.27 -2.65 2.21
CA TYR A 149 7.18 -3.96 2.87
C TYR A 149 5.82 -4.56 2.58
N ILE A 150 5.76 -5.83 2.25
CA ILE A 150 4.54 -6.50 1.80
C ILE A 150 4.31 -7.79 2.58
N TYR A 151 3.04 -8.10 2.79
CA TYR A 151 2.58 -9.41 3.24
C TYR A 151 1.34 -9.81 2.45
N SER A 152 1.38 -10.96 1.80
CA SER A 152 0.27 -11.47 0.98
C SER A 152 -0.53 -12.55 1.72
N PHE A 153 -1.85 -12.43 1.68
CA PHE A 153 -2.81 -13.48 2.06
C PHE A 153 -3.24 -14.33 0.85
N SER A 154 -2.84 -13.90 -0.34
CA SER A 154 -3.16 -14.51 -1.62
C SER A 154 -1.94 -15.24 -2.18
N LEU A 155 -2.15 -16.33 -2.91
CA LEU A 155 -1.07 -17.07 -3.57
C LEU A 155 -0.50 -16.30 -4.77
N ASN A 156 -1.38 -15.61 -5.52
CA ASN A 156 -1.01 -14.81 -6.68
C ASN A 156 -1.72 -13.45 -6.65
N PRO A 157 -1.26 -12.49 -5.83
CA PRO A 157 -1.93 -11.21 -5.65
C PRO A 157 -1.91 -10.32 -6.90
N TRP A 158 -0.96 -10.54 -7.81
CA TRP A 158 -0.86 -9.81 -9.08
C TRP A 158 -1.89 -10.24 -10.14
N ASN A 159 -2.51 -11.43 -9.99
CA ASN A 159 -3.52 -11.90 -10.94
C ASN A 159 -4.87 -11.22 -10.66
N LEU A 160 -5.24 -10.27 -11.52
CA LEU A 160 -6.49 -9.52 -11.39
C LEU A 160 -7.73 -10.31 -11.84
N LEU A 161 -7.55 -11.30 -12.72
CA LEU A 161 -8.65 -12.02 -13.33
C LEU A 161 -9.16 -13.17 -12.47
N GLN A 162 -8.28 -13.79 -11.69
CA GLN A 162 -8.60 -14.95 -10.88
C GLN A 162 -8.13 -14.75 -9.44
N PRO A 163 -9.04 -14.51 -8.49
CA PRO A 163 -8.71 -14.45 -7.07
C PRO A 163 -8.08 -15.76 -6.58
N SER A 164 -7.00 -15.66 -5.81
CA SER A 164 -6.23 -16.82 -5.32
C SER A 164 -6.09 -16.87 -3.79
N GLY A 165 -6.95 -16.16 -3.09
CA GLY A 165 -7.01 -16.11 -1.63
C GLY A 165 -7.18 -14.70 -1.09
N SER A 166 -7.69 -14.61 0.11
CA SER A 166 -7.83 -13.37 0.86
C SER A 166 -8.14 -13.66 2.33
N LEU A 167 -7.88 -12.70 3.20
CA LEU A 167 -8.31 -12.70 4.59
C LEU A 167 -9.44 -11.70 4.78
N ASN A 168 -10.61 -12.16 5.24
CA ASN A 168 -11.73 -11.26 5.47
C ASN A 168 -11.59 -10.50 6.80
N PHE A 169 -11.13 -9.27 6.71
CA PHE A 169 -10.92 -8.39 7.87
C PHE A 169 -12.23 -8.01 8.57
N SER A 170 -13.37 -8.00 7.87
CA SER A 170 -14.68 -7.78 8.50
C SER A 170 -15.10 -8.89 9.50
N ARG A 171 -14.39 -10.02 9.53
CA ARG A 171 -14.60 -11.14 10.45
C ARG A 171 -13.48 -11.31 11.46
N ILE A 172 -12.55 -10.38 11.51
CA ILE A 172 -11.42 -10.37 12.44
C ILE A 172 -11.68 -9.26 13.46
N ASP A 173 -11.85 -9.65 14.71
CA ASP A 173 -12.14 -8.68 15.78
C ASP A 173 -10.92 -7.83 16.12
N ASN A 174 -9.74 -8.44 16.13
CA ASN A 174 -8.50 -7.76 16.47
C ASN A 174 -7.38 -8.14 15.50
N ALA A 175 -6.93 -7.19 14.71
CA ALA A 175 -5.75 -7.33 13.88
C ALA A 175 -4.74 -6.25 14.23
N SER A 176 -3.47 -6.59 14.34
CA SER A 176 -2.42 -5.62 14.63
C SER A 176 -1.10 -5.94 13.92
N LEU A 177 -0.42 -4.89 13.50
CA LEU A 177 0.95 -4.93 13.01
C LEU A 177 1.87 -4.37 14.10
N SER A 178 2.62 -5.25 14.74
CA SER A 178 3.65 -4.85 15.70
C SER A 178 4.95 -4.62 14.96
N ILE A 179 5.60 -3.47 15.19
CA ILE A 179 6.83 -3.08 14.53
C ILE A 179 7.93 -2.73 15.52
N LYS A 180 9.16 -3.07 15.16
CA LYS A 180 10.39 -2.56 15.74
C LYS A 180 11.07 -1.71 14.69
N VAL A 181 11.46 -0.51 15.08
CA VAL A 181 12.11 0.45 14.17
C VAL A 181 13.58 0.60 14.49
N ASN A 182 14.35 1.01 13.50
CA ASN A 182 15.74 1.38 13.69
C ASN A 182 15.79 2.65 14.54
N LYS A 183 16.20 2.51 15.81
CA LYS A 183 16.21 3.59 16.82
C LYS A 183 17.13 4.74 16.45
N ASP A 184 18.17 4.50 15.66
CA ASP A 184 19.08 5.54 15.20
C ASP A 184 18.42 6.45 14.15
N LYS A 185 17.34 5.99 13.52
CA LYS A 185 16.64 6.68 12.45
C LYS A 185 15.25 7.18 12.86
N VAL A 186 14.57 6.44 13.72
CA VAL A 186 13.21 6.77 14.20
C VAL A 186 13.22 6.82 15.73
N ASN A 187 13.02 8.01 16.27
CA ASN A 187 12.99 8.28 17.71
C ASN A 187 12.15 9.54 18.00
N THR A 188 12.11 9.98 19.24
CA THR A 188 11.35 11.16 19.66
C THR A 188 11.81 12.47 18.99
N LEU A 189 13.07 12.57 18.58
CA LEU A 189 13.63 13.74 17.89
C LEU A 189 13.43 13.68 16.37
N ASN A 190 13.27 12.48 15.83
CA ASN A 190 12.99 12.23 14.43
C ASN A 190 11.85 11.21 14.31
N PRO A 191 10.60 11.62 14.54
CA PRO A 191 9.46 10.73 14.39
C PRO A 191 9.27 10.31 12.93
N ALA A 192 8.48 9.28 12.73
CA ALA A 192 8.10 8.83 11.38
C ALA A 192 6.58 8.63 11.30
N ILE A 193 6.08 8.58 10.08
CA ILE A 193 4.71 8.16 9.80
C ILE A 193 4.79 6.80 9.11
N ILE A 194 4.00 5.85 9.58
CA ILE A 194 3.75 4.61 8.87
C ILE A 194 2.45 4.72 8.09
N TYR A 195 2.50 4.39 6.81
CA TYR A 195 1.34 4.26 5.94
C TYR A 195 1.11 2.78 5.69
N ILE A 196 -0.10 2.29 5.99
CA ILE A 196 -0.48 0.89 5.80
C ILE A 196 -1.60 0.85 4.79
N TYR A 197 -1.38 0.13 3.73
CA TYR A 197 -2.29 -0.07 2.62
C TYR A 197 -2.82 -1.49 2.65
N ALA A 198 -4.13 -1.65 2.49
CA ALA A 198 -4.77 -2.94 2.32
C ALA A 198 -5.50 -2.97 0.98
N VAL A 199 -5.11 -3.89 0.11
CA VAL A 199 -5.83 -4.13 -1.15
C VAL A 199 -6.86 -5.23 -0.91
N ASN A 200 -8.13 -4.89 -1.05
CA ASN A 200 -9.26 -5.78 -0.81
C ASN A 200 -10.13 -5.98 -2.04
N TYR A 201 -10.93 -7.02 -2.01
CA TYR A 201 -12.00 -7.24 -2.99
C TYR A 201 -13.30 -6.61 -2.52
N ASN A 202 -14.08 -6.11 -3.49
CA ASN A 202 -15.47 -5.71 -3.31
C ASN A 202 -16.25 -6.04 -4.61
N VAL A 203 -17.56 -5.84 -4.59
CA VAL A 203 -18.42 -6.06 -5.74
C VAL A 203 -19.09 -4.75 -6.14
N LEU A 204 -18.85 -4.30 -7.37
CA LEU A 204 -19.61 -3.24 -7.98
C LEU A 204 -20.89 -3.84 -8.57
N ARG A 205 -22.04 -3.40 -8.10
CA ARG A 205 -23.35 -3.82 -8.59
C ARG A 205 -23.99 -2.69 -9.39
N ILE A 206 -24.47 -3.00 -10.57
CA ILE A 206 -25.23 -2.08 -11.40
C ILE A 206 -26.59 -2.73 -11.66
N GLN A 207 -27.65 -2.06 -11.22
CA GLN A 207 -29.02 -2.54 -11.38
C GLN A 207 -29.95 -1.37 -11.68
N SER A 208 -30.80 -1.53 -12.70
CA SER A 208 -31.78 -0.51 -13.12
C SER A 208 -31.14 0.88 -13.39
N GLY A 209 -29.94 0.88 -13.98
CA GLY A 209 -29.18 2.10 -14.29
C GLY A 209 -28.45 2.75 -13.10
N MET A 210 -28.56 2.19 -11.90
CA MET A 210 -27.84 2.67 -10.71
C MET A 210 -26.67 1.75 -10.38
N GLY A 211 -25.50 2.36 -10.16
CA GLY A 211 -24.29 1.67 -9.74
C GLY A 211 -23.95 1.97 -8.27
N GLY A 212 -23.48 0.93 -7.56
CA GLY A 212 -23.03 1.07 -6.18
C GLY A 212 -22.22 -0.12 -5.71
N LEU A 213 -21.55 0.05 -4.57
CA LEU A 213 -20.84 -1.05 -3.92
C LEU A 213 -21.88 -1.96 -3.24
N LYS A 214 -21.71 -3.28 -3.43
CA LYS A 214 -22.57 -4.27 -2.76
C LYS A 214 -22.30 -4.33 -1.27
N PHE A 215 -21.05 -4.13 -0.87
CA PHE A 215 -20.62 -4.08 0.51
C PHE A 215 -20.10 -2.68 0.80
N ALA A 216 -20.83 -1.93 1.64
CA ALA A 216 -20.39 -0.62 2.10
C ALA A 216 -19.34 -0.77 3.21
N ASN A 217 -18.48 0.24 3.36
CA ASN A 217 -17.53 0.35 4.48
C ASN A 217 -18.24 0.82 5.75
#